data_c511b103c289ac158699e9bea60b0280
#
_entry.id   c511b103c289ac158699e9bea60b0280
#
_cell.length_a   1.000
_cell.length_b   1.000
_cell.length_c   1.000
_cell.angle_alpha   90.00
_cell.angle_beta   90.00
_cell.angle_gamma   90.00
#
_symmetry.space_group_name_H-M   'P 1'
#
loop_
_entity.id
_entity.type
_entity.pdbx_description
1 polymer ?
#
loop_
_entity_poly.entity_id
_entity_poly.type
_entity_poly.pdbx_seq_one_letter_code
_entity_poly.pdbx_strand_id
1 'polypeptide(L)'
;IGTNNLPCVVTYLGVDYFKQDDINYVGRIGIKGDRAGNFAIQNSDLIICLGSRLSITQTGFEYDLFGREATILVIDIDKDEHQKNTVRIDEFINTDVGFFLQKIINKVLPKPRDLWHSKCLNWKNKWPVYQGDYDSNNVNMYEFTNTLSELLGENSTVVSDAGSNFYVVAQSLLINHFNQRYFTS
;
A
#
# COMPACT_ATOMS: atom_id res chain seq x y z
N ILE A 1 12.89 -1.64 7.94
CA ILE A 1 11.53 -2.23 7.96
C ILE A 1 11.63 -3.75 8.07
N GLY A 2 12.49 -4.41 7.28
CA GLY A 2 12.57 -5.87 7.21
C GLY A 2 12.88 -6.64 8.51
N THR A 3 13.44 -5.99 9.53
CA THR A 3 13.79 -6.64 10.80
C THR A 3 12.76 -6.44 11.91
N ASN A 4 11.72 -5.64 11.68
CA ASN A 4 10.80 -5.19 12.73
C ASN A 4 9.37 -5.71 12.60
N ASN A 5 9.06 -6.60 11.65
CA ASN A 5 7.71 -7.16 11.42
C ASN A 5 6.60 -6.11 11.41
N LEU A 6 6.88 -4.93 10.84
CA LEU A 6 5.89 -3.86 10.73
C LEU A 6 5.04 -4.09 9.47
N PRO A 7 3.71 -4.24 9.61
CA PRO A 7 2.84 -4.34 8.44
C PRO A 7 2.95 -3.09 7.59
N CYS A 8 3.18 -3.27 6.29
CA CYS A 8 3.30 -2.19 5.32
C CYS A 8 2.18 -2.27 4.31
N VAL A 9 1.61 -1.12 4.01
CA VAL A 9 0.61 -0.94 2.95
C VAL A 9 1.09 0.12 1.99
N VAL A 10 0.67 0.04 0.74
CA VAL A 10 1.03 1.01 -0.29
C VAL A 10 -0.21 1.64 -0.93
N THR A 11 0.00 2.79 -1.55
CA THR A 11 -1.00 3.38 -2.45
C THR A 11 -0.89 2.76 -3.84
N TYR A 12 -1.84 3.04 -4.73
CA TYR A 12 -1.79 2.56 -6.11
C TYR A 12 -0.57 3.08 -6.91
N LEU A 13 0.02 4.22 -6.51
CA LEU A 13 1.27 4.72 -7.09
C LEU A 13 2.53 4.11 -6.48
N GLY A 14 2.39 3.37 -5.39
CA GLY A 14 3.50 2.72 -4.69
C GLY A 14 3.50 1.20 -4.82
N VAL A 15 2.81 0.65 -5.83
CA VAL A 15 2.66 -0.81 -6.04
C VAL A 15 4.00 -1.53 -6.11
N ASP A 16 5.01 -0.90 -6.69
CA ASP A 16 6.33 -1.47 -6.94
C ASP A 16 7.37 -1.26 -5.81
N TYR A 17 6.96 -0.74 -4.66
CA TYR A 17 7.85 -0.61 -3.49
C TYR A 17 8.12 -1.93 -2.77
N PHE A 18 7.21 -2.89 -2.88
CA PHE A 18 7.34 -4.19 -2.22
C PHE A 18 7.16 -5.32 -3.23
N LYS A 19 7.93 -6.38 -3.06
CA LYS A 19 7.63 -7.63 -3.75
C LYS A 19 6.40 -8.28 -3.12
N GLN A 20 5.70 -9.08 -3.91
CA GLN A 20 4.49 -9.78 -3.46
C GLN A 20 4.75 -10.72 -2.28
N ASP A 21 5.95 -11.33 -2.23
CA ASP A 21 6.38 -12.26 -1.19
C ASP A 21 7.04 -11.59 0.02
N ASP A 22 7.16 -10.25 0.05
CA ASP A 22 7.68 -9.56 1.24
C ASP A 22 6.75 -9.80 2.43
N ILE A 23 7.35 -10.29 3.51
CA ILE A 23 6.62 -10.69 4.72
C ILE A 23 5.91 -9.51 5.42
N ASN A 24 6.35 -8.29 5.18
CA ASN A 24 5.73 -7.10 5.76
C ASN A 24 4.67 -6.48 4.85
N TYR A 25 4.62 -6.87 3.59
CA TYR A 25 3.66 -6.33 2.64
C TYR A 25 2.27 -6.93 2.83
N VAL A 26 1.32 -6.09 3.23
CA VAL A 26 -0.07 -6.50 3.50
C VAL A 26 -0.96 -6.31 2.28
N GLY A 27 -0.79 -5.21 1.56
CA GLY A 27 -1.61 -4.88 0.40
C GLY A 27 -1.71 -3.39 0.12
N ARG A 28 -2.72 -3.01 -0.63
CA ARG A 28 -2.95 -1.64 -1.10
C ARG A 28 -4.11 -0.99 -0.36
N ILE A 29 -3.98 0.31 -0.09
CA ILE A 29 -5.03 1.08 0.58
C ILE A 29 -5.83 1.92 -0.41
N GLY A 30 -7.00 2.35 0.03
CA GLY A 30 -7.84 3.31 -0.65
C GLY A 30 -9.16 2.75 -1.18
N ILE A 31 -9.91 3.58 -1.90
CA ILE A 31 -11.24 3.24 -2.45
C ILE A 31 -11.16 2.00 -3.37
N LYS A 32 -10.05 1.86 -4.08
CA LYS A 32 -9.75 0.72 -4.96
C LYS A 32 -8.62 -0.15 -4.40
N GLY A 33 -8.39 -0.09 -3.10
CA GLY A 33 -7.40 -0.92 -2.41
C GLY A 33 -7.90 -2.33 -2.09
N ASP A 34 -7.00 -3.12 -1.51
CA ASP A 34 -7.28 -4.49 -1.10
C ASP A 34 -8.02 -4.49 0.25
N ARG A 35 -8.81 -5.52 0.50
CA ARG A 35 -9.47 -5.69 1.81
C ARG A 35 -8.45 -5.72 2.95
N ALA A 36 -7.36 -6.47 2.78
CA ALA A 36 -6.33 -6.59 3.80
C ALA A 36 -5.63 -5.25 4.10
N GLY A 37 -5.24 -4.50 3.07
CA GLY A 37 -4.63 -3.18 3.22
C GLY A 37 -5.56 -2.20 3.92
N ASN A 38 -6.82 -2.14 3.52
CA ASN A 38 -7.81 -1.27 4.15
C ASN A 38 -8.11 -1.69 5.60
N PHE A 39 -8.20 -2.99 5.90
CA PHE A 39 -8.37 -3.46 7.27
C PHE A 39 -7.16 -3.15 8.15
N ALA A 40 -5.94 -3.23 7.61
CA ALA A 40 -4.75 -2.83 8.33
C ALA A 40 -4.80 -1.36 8.76
N ILE A 41 -5.13 -0.45 7.84
CA ILE A 41 -5.29 0.98 8.17
C ILE A 41 -6.39 1.20 9.21
N GLN A 42 -7.57 0.63 8.98
CA GLN A 42 -8.75 0.88 9.82
C GLN A 42 -8.66 0.34 11.25
N ASN A 43 -7.76 -0.61 11.50
CA ASN A 43 -7.60 -1.24 12.81
C ASN A 43 -6.24 -0.94 13.46
N SER A 44 -5.44 -0.03 12.88
CA SER A 44 -4.17 0.40 13.45
C SER A 44 -4.38 1.35 14.63
N ASP A 45 -3.49 1.31 15.59
CA ASP A 45 -3.33 2.30 16.67
C ASP A 45 -2.33 3.41 16.31
N LEU A 46 -1.44 3.14 15.33
CA LEU A 46 -0.48 4.09 14.77
C LEU A 46 -0.38 3.90 13.25
N ILE A 47 -0.48 4.99 12.52
CA ILE A 47 -0.26 5.06 11.08
C ILE A 47 0.92 6.00 10.83
N ILE A 48 1.96 5.50 10.17
CA ILE A 48 3.11 6.29 9.73
C ILE A 48 3.04 6.44 8.21
N CYS A 49 2.71 7.64 7.76
CA CYS A 49 2.63 7.98 6.35
C CYS A 49 3.98 8.52 5.85
N LEU A 50 4.54 7.87 4.85
CA LEU A 50 5.83 8.23 4.27
C LEU A 50 5.63 8.74 2.83
N GLY A 51 5.77 10.04 2.59
CA GLY A 51 5.65 10.67 1.28
C GLY A 51 4.30 10.42 0.60
N SER A 52 3.22 10.41 1.37
CA SER A 52 1.86 10.14 0.87
C SER A 52 0.97 11.35 1.03
N ARG A 53 0.42 11.84 -0.09
CA ARG A 53 -0.52 12.98 -0.13
C ARG A 53 -1.77 12.82 0.72
N LEU A 54 -2.13 11.60 1.10
CA LEU A 54 -3.41 11.28 1.73
C LEU A 54 -4.59 11.82 0.90
N SER A 55 -4.54 11.60 -0.41
CA SER A 55 -5.59 12.03 -1.34
C SER A 55 -6.88 11.25 -1.11
N ILE A 56 -7.99 11.79 -1.60
CA ILE A 56 -9.33 11.20 -1.49
C ILE A 56 -9.40 9.75 -2.01
N THR A 57 -8.59 9.39 -2.98
CA THR A 57 -8.51 8.03 -3.51
C THR A 57 -7.94 7.04 -2.50
N GLN A 58 -7.17 7.52 -1.51
CA GLN A 58 -6.55 6.75 -0.44
C GLN A 58 -7.41 6.74 0.82
N THR A 59 -7.96 7.89 1.19
CA THR A 59 -8.62 8.12 2.46
C THR A 59 -10.14 7.92 2.42
N GLY A 60 -10.72 7.99 1.23
CA GLY A 60 -12.17 8.05 1.05
C GLY A 60 -12.70 9.47 1.20
N PHE A 61 -14.02 9.62 1.10
CA PHE A 61 -14.70 10.91 1.18
C PHE A 61 -15.02 11.36 2.62
N GLU A 62 -15.10 10.42 3.53
CA GLU A 62 -15.37 10.64 4.95
C GLU A 62 -14.04 10.62 5.71
N TYR A 63 -13.36 11.75 5.72
CA TYR A 63 -11.99 11.86 6.26
C TYR A 63 -11.87 11.47 7.73
N ASP A 64 -12.90 11.70 8.53
CA ASP A 64 -12.93 11.35 9.95
C ASP A 64 -12.92 9.82 10.18
N LEU A 65 -13.26 9.04 9.15
CA LEU A 65 -13.23 7.59 9.22
C LEU A 65 -11.87 6.98 8.85
N PHE A 66 -10.94 7.76 8.29
CA PHE A 66 -9.61 7.27 7.95
C PHE A 66 -8.77 7.09 9.22
N GLY A 67 -8.41 5.85 9.54
CA GLY A 67 -7.60 5.54 10.72
C GLY A 67 -8.16 6.14 12.01
N ARG A 68 -9.49 6.10 12.19
CA ARG A 68 -10.25 6.84 13.22
C ARG A 68 -9.72 6.68 14.65
N GLU A 69 -9.14 5.52 14.98
CA GLU A 69 -8.58 5.22 16.32
C GLU A 69 -7.04 5.34 16.35
N ALA A 70 -6.42 5.62 15.20
CA ALA A 70 -4.97 5.67 15.10
C ALA A 70 -4.42 7.06 15.41
N THR A 71 -3.22 7.12 15.97
CA THR A 71 -2.37 8.30 15.87
C THR A 71 -1.76 8.35 14.48
N ILE A 72 -1.91 9.46 13.77
CA ILE A 72 -1.45 9.63 12.40
C ILE A 72 -0.23 10.54 12.37
N LEU A 73 0.94 9.95 12.08
CA LEU A 73 2.21 10.63 11.87
C LEU A 73 2.50 10.72 10.38
N VAL A 74 2.72 11.91 9.88
CA VAL A 74 3.05 12.15 8.47
C VAL A 74 4.48 12.67 8.33
N ILE A 75 5.24 12.06 7.44
CA ILE A 75 6.57 12.50 7.03
C ILE A 75 6.51 12.88 5.55
N ASP A 76 6.65 14.16 5.25
CA ASP A 76 6.57 14.67 3.88
C ASP A 76 7.38 15.96 3.72
N ILE A 77 7.82 16.22 2.49
CA ILE A 77 8.49 17.47 2.13
C ILE A 77 7.49 18.61 1.87
N ASP A 78 6.26 18.28 1.49
CA ASP A 78 5.23 19.25 1.12
C ASP A 78 4.36 19.60 2.32
N LYS A 79 4.75 20.67 3.01
CA LYS A 79 3.98 21.20 4.14
C LYS A 79 2.60 21.69 3.74
N ASP A 80 2.48 22.32 2.57
CA ASP A 80 1.23 22.98 2.16
C ASP A 80 0.17 21.94 1.77
N GLU A 81 0.60 20.81 1.21
CA GLU A 81 -0.31 19.70 0.92
C GLU A 81 -1.01 19.19 2.18
N HIS A 82 -0.32 19.17 3.32
CA HIS A 82 -0.84 18.65 4.58
C HIS A 82 -1.53 19.70 5.48
N GLN A 83 -1.68 20.93 5.00
CA GLN A 83 -2.50 21.97 5.66
C GLN A 83 -3.97 21.93 5.23
N LYS A 84 -4.35 21.06 4.31
CA LYS A 84 -5.73 20.89 3.87
C LYS A 84 -6.61 20.44 5.02
N ASN A 85 -7.83 20.96 5.07
CA ASN A 85 -8.86 20.51 6.01
C ASN A 85 -9.47 19.18 5.54
N THR A 86 -8.70 18.10 5.61
CA THR A 86 -9.06 16.74 5.22
C THR A 86 -8.82 15.78 6.39
N VAL A 87 -7.95 14.79 6.21
CA VAL A 87 -7.63 13.81 7.25
C VAL A 87 -6.95 14.50 8.45
N ARG A 88 -7.35 14.13 9.65
CA ARG A 88 -6.65 14.53 10.88
C ARG A 88 -5.21 14.02 10.82
N ILE A 89 -4.28 14.92 11.09
CA ILE A 89 -2.86 14.61 11.26
C ILE A 89 -2.48 14.98 12.67
N ASP A 90 -2.02 14.01 13.46
CA ASP A 90 -1.66 14.26 14.86
C ASP A 90 -0.23 14.80 14.98
N GLU A 91 0.68 14.30 14.13
CA GLU A 91 2.08 14.74 14.08
C GLU A 91 2.55 14.89 12.63
N PHE A 92 3.26 15.97 12.33
CA PHE A 92 3.83 16.24 11.02
C PHE A 92 5.32 16.53 11.09
N ILE A 93 6.13 15.78 10.35
CA ILE A 93 7.58 16.00 10.23
C ILE A 93 7.88 16.45 8.82
N ASN A 94 8.18 17.74 8.65
CA ASN A 94 8.54 18.31 7.36
C ASN A 94 9.99 17.96 7.00
N THR A 95 10.17 16.88 6.26
CA THR A 95 11.49 16.42 5.82
C THR A 95 11.37 15.44 4.65
N ASP A 96 12.47 15.25 3.93
CA ASP A 96 12.60 14.18 2.95
C ASP A 96 12.50 12.80 3.62
N VAL A 97 11.72 11.89 3.03
CA VAL A 97 11.48 10.54 3.57
C VAL A 97 12.77 9.72 3.64
N GLY A 98 13.64 9.82 2.63
CA GLY A 98 14.93 9.11 2.61
C GLY A 98 15.84 9.57 3.76
N PHE A 99 15.89 10.88 4.01
CA PHE A 99 16.63 11.44 5.13
C PHE A 99 16.07 11.01 6.48
N PHE A 100 14.75 11.00 6.62
CA PHE A 100 14.09 10.49 7.82
C PHE A 100 14.43 9.02 8.07
N LEU A 101 14.29 8.17 7.05
CA LEU A 101 14.58 6.74 7.15
C LEU A 101 16.03 6.47 7.50
N GLN A 102 16.99 7.21 6.94
CA GLN A 102 18.40 7.10 7.30
C GLN A 102 18.65 7.38 8.78
N LYS A 103 17.92 8.32 9.37
CA LYS A 103 18.05 8.65 10.80
C LYS A 103 17.50 7.59 11.73
N ILE A 104 16.48 6.85 11.29
CA ILE A 104 15.80 5.87 12.15
C ILE A 104 16.21 4.42 11.89
N ILE A 105 16.88 4.12 10.77
CA ILE A 105 17.18 2.74 10.34
C ILE A 105 17.94 1.92 11.37
N ASN A 106 18.78 2.57 12.18
CA ASN A 106 19.58 1.96 13.24
C ASN A 106 18.96 2.14 14.65
N LYS A 107 17.79 2.76 14.74
CA LYS A 107 17.11 2.90 16.03
C LYS A 107 16.23 1.70 16.28
N VAL A 108 16.23 1.25 17.53
CA VAL A 108 15.31 0.20 17.97
C VAL A 108 13.91 0.81 17.96
N LEU A 109 13.12 0.46 16.98
CA LEU A 109 11.69 0.75 17.00
C LEU A 109 11.03 -0.06 18.13
N PRO A 110 9.92 0.42 18.69
CA PRO A 110 9.16 -0.36 19.67
C PRO A 110 8.94 -1.77 19.13
N LYS A 111 9.06 -2.77 19.99
CA LYS A 111 8.92 -4.18 19.59
C LYS A 111 7.66 -4.34 18.74
N PRO A 112 7.77 -4.93 17.56
CA PRO A 112 6.61 -5.23 16.72
C PRO A 112 5.64 -6.08 17.54
N ARG A 113 4.38 -5.80 17.40
CA ARG A 113 3.35 -6.69 17.93
C ARG A 113 3.19 -7.83 16.95
N ASP A 114 3.90 -8.94 17.17
CA ASP A 114 3.85 -10.12 16.30
C ASP A 114 2.40 -10.58 16.01
N LEU A 115 1.52 -10.42 16.99
CA LEU A 115 0.09 -10.68 16.83
C LEU A 115 -0.57 -9.76 15.79
N TRP A 116 -0.20 -8.47 15.76
CA TRP A 116 -0.73 -7.53 14.79
C TRP A 116 -0.25 -7.84 13.38
N HIS A 117 1.03 -8.07 13.21
CA HIS A 117 1.62 -8.48 11.95
C HIS A 117 0.96 -9.76 11.42
N SER A 118 0.87 -10.79 12.26
CA SER A 118 0.23 -12.06 11.91
C SER A 118 -1.24 -11.88 11.53
N LYS A 119 -1.97 -10.98 12.20
CA LYS A 119 -3.36 -10.66 11.88
C LYS A 119 -3.49 -10.02 10.49
N CYS A 120 -2.62 -9.07 10.16
CA CYS A 120 -2.60 -8.44 8.83
C CYS A 120 -2.29 -9.44 7.71
N LEU A 121 -1.30 -10.32 7.90
CA LEU A 121 -0.98 -11.37 6.95
C LEU A 121 -2.12 -12.40 6.80
N ASN A 122 -2.80 -12.73 7.89
CA ASN A 122 -3.98 -13.59 7.83
C ASN A 122 -5.09 -12.96 6.96
N TRP A 123 -5.32 -11.66 7.06
CA TRP A 123 -6.25 -10.97 6.17
C TRP A 123 -5.81 -11.02 4.70
N LYS A 124 -4.51 -10.79 4.41
CA LYS A 124 -3.96 -10.91 3.06
C LYS A 124 -4.23 -12.30 2.46
N ASN A 125 -3.98 -13.34 3.24
CA ASN A 125 -4.15 -14.72 2.78
C ASN A 125 -5.63 -15.12 2.64
N LYS A 126 -6.49 -14.62 3.55
CA LYS A 126 -7.93 -14.95 3.55
C LYS A 126 -8.69 -14.28 2.40
N TRP A 127 -8.27 -13.10 2.00
CA TRP A 127 -8.94 -12.31 0.96
C TRP A 127 -7.98 -11.85 -0.12
N PRO A 128 -7.43 -12.78 -0.92
CA PRO A 128 -6.61 -12.42 -2.06
C PRO A 128 -7.43 -11.63 -3.07
N VAL A 129 -6.77 -10.74 -3.80
CA VAL A 129 -7.41 -9.90 -4.83
C VAL A 129 -7.96 -10.75 -5.96
N TYR A 130 -7.22 -11.78 -6.35
CA TYR A 130 -7.63 -12.76 -7.36
C TYR A 130 -7.87 -14.12 -6.71
N GLN A 131 -9.02 -14.73 -6.98
CA GLN A 131 -9.41 -16.01 -6.36
C GLN A 131 -9.52 -17.18 -7.36
N GLY A 132 -9.27 -16.92 -8.65
CA GLY A 132 -9.06 -17.98 -9.63
C GLY A 132 -10.30 -18.69 -10.18
N ASP A 133 -11.51 -18.18 -9.97
CA ASP A 133 -12.72 -18.87 -10.43
C ASP A 133 -13.67 -17.90 -11.14
N TYR A 134 -13.40 -17.64 -12.40
CA TYR A 134 -14.29 -16.86 -13.25
C TYR A 134 -14.65 -17.66 -14.50
N ASP A 135 -15.80 -18.32 -14.46
CA ASP A 135 -16.37 -18.95 -15.64
C ASP A 135 -16.95 -17.86 -16.56
N SER A 136 -16.15 -17.42 -17.51
CA SER A 136 -16.62 -16.51 -18.56
C SER A 136 -15.95 -16.80 -19.91
N ASN A 137 -16.71 -16.65 -20.98
CA ASN A 137 -16.21 -16.67 -22.36
C ASN A 137 -15.37 -15.42 -22.69
N ASN A 138 -15.15 -14.53 -21.73
CA ASN A 138 -14.41 -13.28 -21.86
C ASN A 138 -13.13 -13.33 -21.02
N VAL A 139 -12.10 -12.61 -21.45
CA VAL A 139 -10.86 -12.47 -20.69
C VAL A 139 -11.15 -11.67 -19.41
N ASN A 140 -10.93 -12.29 -18.26
CA ASN A 140 -10.97 -11.61 -16.98
C ASN A 140 -9.68 -10.81 -16.77
N MET A 141 -9.80 -9.51 -16.51
CA MET A 141 -8.63 -8.64 -16.37
C MET A 141 -7.77 -8.98 -15.15
N TYR A 142 -8.33 -9.50 -14.07
CA TYR A 142 -7.56 -9.95 -12.89
C TYR A 142 -6.74 -11.20 -13.23
N GLU A 143 -7.33 -12.15 -13.91
CA GLU A 143 -6.65 -13.35 -14.41
C GLU A 143 -5.53 -12.99 -15.40
N PHE A 144 -5.85 -12.13 -16.38
CA PHE A 144 -4.87 -11.61 -17.32
C PHE A 144 -3.67 -10.98 -16.61
N THR A 145 -3.92 -10.08 -15.65
CA THR A 145 -2.85 -9.37 -14.93
C THR A 145 -2.03 -10.32 -14.05
N ASN A 146 -2.67 -11.32 -13.45
CA ASN A 146 -1.97 -12.33 -12.66
C ASN A 146 -1.04 -13.16 -13.54
N THR A 147 -1.56 -13.67 -14.67
CA THR A 147 -0.77 -14.42 -15.66
C THR A 147 0.36 -13.56 -16.25
N LEU A 148 0.07 -12.30 -16.57
CA LEU A 148 1.09 -11.35 -17.01
C LEU A 148 2.22 -11.22 -15.99
N SER A 149 1.87 -11.09 -14.70
CA SER A 149 2.86 -10.95 -13.61
C SER A 149 3.83 -12.14 -13.52
N GLU A 150 3.36 -13.35 -13.83
CA GLU A 150 4.18 -14.56 -13.86
C GLU A 150 5.16 -14.60 -15.05
N LEU A 151 4.79 -13.95 -16.16
CA LEU A 151 5.58 -13.91 -17.38
C LEU A 151 6.56 -12.75 -17.47
N LEU A 152 6.41 -11.74 -16.61
CA LEU A 152 7.27 -10.56 -16.63
C LEU A 152 8.68 -10.87 -16.10
N GLY A 153 9.68 -10.48 -16.89
CA GLY A 153 11.09 -10.60 -16.48
C GLY A 153 11.50 -9.58 -15.40
N GLU A 154 12.70 -9.75 -14.88
CA GLU A 154 13.23 -8.97 -13.74
C GLU A 154 13.25 -7.46 -13.96
N ASN A 155 13.48 -6.99 -15.18
CA ASN A 155 13.62 -5.57 -15.51
C ASN A 155 12.40 -5.01 -16.26
N SER A 156 11.24 -5.61 -16.08
CA SER A 156 10.03 -5.22 -16.79
C SER A 156 9.44 -3.93 -16.21
N THR A 157 8.91 -3.10 -17.10
CA THR A 157 8.13 -1.93 -16.74
C THR A 157 6.71 -2.11 -17.29
N VAL A 158 5.73 -2.03 -16.42
CA VAL A 158 4.31 -2.05 -16.77
C VAL A 158 3.78 -0.63 -16.71
N VAL A 159 3.11 -0.21 -17.77
CA VAL A 159 2.41 1.07 -17.83
C VAL A 159 0.94 0.80 -18.05
N SER A 160 0.08 1.31 -17.19
CA SER A 160 -1.36 1.25 -17.37
C SER A 160 -1.95 2.65 -17.55
N ASP A 161 -3.01 2.73 -18.32
CA ASP A 161 -3.75 3.96 -18.57
C ASP A 161 -5.06 3.97 -17.78
N ALA A 162 -5.84 5.02 -17.94
CA ALA A 162 -7.11 5.27 -17.28
C ALA A 162 -8.16 4.15 -17.44
N GLY A 163 -9.21 4.22 -16.64
CA GLY A 163 -10.34 3.29 -16.68
C GLY A 163 -10.10 2.00 -15.91
N SER A 164 -10.64 0.89 -16.40
CA SER A 164 -10.54 -0.41 -15.72
C SER A 164 -9.10 -0.89 -15.59
N ASN A 165 -8.26 -0.58 -16.57
CA ASN A 165 -6.84 -0.94 -16.56
C ASN A 165 -6.11 -0.32 -15.35
N PHE A 166 -6.37 0.95 -15.06
CA PHE A 166 -5.82 1.61 -13.89
C PHE A 166 -6.14 0.85 -12.59
N TYR A 167 -7.41 0.54 -12.37
CA TYR A 167 -7.83 -0.09 -11.12
C TYR A 167 -7.39 -1.54 -11.00
N VAL A 168 -7.63 -2.33 -12.05
CA VAL A 168 -7.38 -3.77 -12.00
C VAL A 168 -5.89 -4.06 -11.97
N VAL A 169 -5.09 -3.40 -12.82
CA VAL A 169 -3.64 -3.62 -12.83
C VAL A 169 -3.01 -3.15 -11.51
N ALA A 170 -3.37 -1.96 -11.01
CA ALA A 170 -2.88 -1.50 -9.72
C ALA A 170 -3.24 -2.43 -8.56
N GLN A 171 -4.39 -3.13 -8.61
CA GLN A 171 -4.81 -4.07 -7.58
C GLN A 171 -4.13 -5.44 -7.70
N SER A 172 -3.94 -5.95 -8.92
CA SER A 172 -3.62 -7.36 -9.15
C SER A 172 -2.24 -7.63 -9.71
N LEU A 173 -1.49 -6.59 -10.15
CA LEU A 173 -0.11 -6.77 -10.58
C LEU A 173 0.76 -7.25 -9.42
N LEU A 174 1.40 -8.39 -9.59
CA LEU A 174 2.34 -8.94 -8.61
C LEU A 174 3.76 -8.50 -8.97
N ILE A 175 4.41 -7.82 -8.06
CA ILE A 175 5.82 -7.46 -8.17
C ILE A 175 6.66 -8.62 -7.64
N ASN A 176 7.34 -9.32 -8.52
CA ASN A 176 8.13 -10.51 -8.20
C ASN A 176 9.64 -10.20 -8.08
N HIS A 177 10.09 -9.11 -8.69
CA HIS A 177 11.49 -8.69 -8.72
C HIS A 177 11.63 -7.21 -8.36
N PHE A 178 12.70 -6.82 -7.66
CA PHE A 178 12.94 -5.44 -7.21
C PHE A 178 13.13 -4.42 -8.33
N ASN A 179 13.53 -4.86 -9.52
CA ASN A 179 13.73 -3.97 -10.66
C ASN A 179 12.48 -3.80 -11.52
N GLN A 180 11.40 -4.50 -11.19
CA GLN A 180 10.12 -4.29 -11.86
C GLN A 180 9.53 -2.95 -11.47
N ARG A 181 8.98 -2.23 -12.44
CA ARG A 181 8.38 -0.92 -12.22
C ARG A 181 6.95 -0.89 -12.75
N TYR A 182 6.14 -0.10 -12.05
CA TYR A 182 4.74 0.16 -12.43
C TYR A 182 4.48 1.65 -12.50
N PHE A 183 3.93 2.11 -13.62
CA PHE A 183 3.51 3.48 -13.82
C PHE A 183 2.05 3.54 -14.28
N THR A 184 1.35 4.56 -13.81
CA THR A 184 -0.01 4.85 -14.24
C THR A 184 -0.26 6.35 -14.21
N SER A 185 -1.23 6.82 -15.00
CA SER A 185 -1.62 8.24 -15.09
C SER A 185 -2.67 8.60 -14.03
#